data_a4b5069630783f4a6c2d8a192a5cc798
#
_entry.id   a4b5069630783f4a6c2d8a192a5cc798
#
_cell.length_a   1.000
_cell.length_b   1.000
_cell.length_c   1.000
_cell.angle_alpha   90.00
_cell.angle_beta   90.00
_cell.angle_gamma   90.00
#
_symmetry.space_group_name_H-M   'P 1'
#
loop_
_entity.id
_entity.type
_entity.pdbx_description
1 polymer ?
#
loop_
_entity_poly.entity_id
_entity_poly.type
_entity_poly.pdbx_seq_one_letter_code
_entity_poly.pdbx_strand_id
1 'polypeptide(L)'
;MVADEDNQNVAELKAKADREPIGSFLDMKLVALTPGYAKVAMKLKPEYQNFNGMVFGGIIVALADQAFAYASNSLAYPSVAAQFHIYFVAGAEVNDELVAEGRVLKSGRRVGISEIVVTNQSGKLIAKATGTTIPIGQT
;
A
#
# COMPACT_ATOMS: atom_id res chain seq x y z
N MET A 1 1.53 -19.69 12.72
CA MET A 1 2.42 -19.06 13.72
C MET A 1 3.31 -18.05 13.05
N VAL A 2 3.37 -16.85 13.59
CA VAL A 2 4.17 -15.77 13.05
C VAL A 2 5.57 -15.84 13.64
N ALA A 3 6.60 -15.71 12.79
CA ALA A 3 7.99 -15.70 13.25
C ALA A 3 8.29 -14.42 14.03
N ASP A 4 9.21 -14.49 15.00
CA ASP A 4 9.65 -13.33 15.76
C ASP A 4 10.23 -12.24 14.85
N GLU A 5 10.91 -12.66 13.78
CA GLU A 5 11.45 -11.75 12.78
C GLU A 5 10.35 -10.92 12.11
N ASP A 6 9.21 -11.54 11.79
CA ASP A 6 8.07 -10.84 11.20
C ASP A 6 7.48 -9.82 12.17
N ASN A 7 7.40 -10.17 13.46
CA ASN A 7 6.94 -9.24 14.49
C ASN A 7 7.90 -8.06 14.65
N GLN A 8 9.21 -8.29 14.54
CA GLN A 8 10.21 -7.22 14.57
C GLN A 8 10.08 -6.32 13.36
N ASN A 9 9.86 -6.89 12.18
CA ASN A 9 9.63 -6.10 10.96
C ASN A 9 8.42 -5.19 11.10
N VAL A 10 7.32 -5.73 11.62
CA VAL A 10 6.10 -4.95 11.83
C VAL A 10 6.35 -3.79 12.79
N ALA A 11 7.01 -4.03 13.90
CA ALA A 11 7.32 -2.98 14.89
C ALA A 11 8.19 -1.89 14.29
N GLU A 12 9.23 -2.28 13.55
CA GLU A 12 10.14 -1.33 12.89
C GLU A 12 9.44 -0.50 11.84
N LEU A 13 8.59 -1.13 11.02
CA LEU A 13 7.85 -0.44 9.98
C LEU A 13 6.82 0.54 10.55
N LYS A 14 6.14 0.18 11.63
CA LYS A 14 5.21 1.09 12.30
C LYS A 14 5.93 2.32 12.82
N ALA A 15 7.12 2.17 13.39
CA ALA A 15 7.92 3.29 13.86
C ALA A 15 8.35 4.19 12.68
N LYS A 16 8.74 3.58 11.57
CA LYS A 16 9.15 4.34 10.37
C LYS A 16 7.96 5.06 9.72
N ALA A 17 6.78 4.47 9.74
CA ALA A 17 5.58 5.07 9.16
C ALA A 17 5.25 6.42 9.81
N ASP A 18 5.50 6.57 11.09
CA ASP A 18 5.24 7.82 11.81
C ASP A 18 6.10 8.98 11.31
N ARG A 19 7.20 8.71 10.60
CA ARG A 19 8.17 9.70 10.13
C ARG A 19 8.40 9.62 8.63
N GLU A 20 7.59 8.87 7.93
CA GLU A 20 7.78 8.67 6.49
C GLU A 20 7.42 9.95 5.73
N PRO A 21 8.36 10.52 4.95
CA PRO A 21 8.11 11.77 4.23
C PRO A 21 6.93 11.70 3.27
N ILE A 22 6.84 10.66 2.44
CA ILE A 22 5.77 10.57 1.45
C ILE A 22 4.41 10.33 2.10
N GLY A 23 4.37 9.57 3.19
CA GLY A 23 3.14 9.36 3.95
C GLY A 23 2.60 10.67 4.50
N SER A 24 3.48 11.51 5.05
CA SER A 24 3.11 12.83 5.55
C SER A 24 2.68 13.76 4.41
N PHE A 25 3.42 13.75 3.31
CA PHE A 25 3.16 14.65 2.17
C PHE A 25 1.78 14.38 1.55
N LEU A 26 1.41 13.13 1.39
CA LEU A 26 0.12 12.75 0.82
C LEU A 26 -0.95 12.50 1.89
N ASP A 27 -0.59 12.70 3.16
CA ASP A 27 -1.48 12.45 4.29
C ASP A 27 -2.07 11.02 4.26
N MET A 28 -1.21 10.06 3.97
CA MET A 28 -1.54 8.63 4.03
C MET A 28 -1.27 8.11 5.43
N LYS A 29 -2.20 7.33 5.97
CA LYS A 29 -2.09 6.82 7.33
C LYS A 29 -2.08 5.29 7.33
N LEU A 30 -1.06 4.71 7.94
CA LEU A 30 -1.01 3.28 8.16
C LEU A 30 -1.98 2.94 9.30
N VAL A 31 -3.12 2.36 8.93
CA VAL A 31 -4.20 2.06 9.89
C VAL A 31 -3.96 0.72 10.59
N ALA A 32 -3.45 -0.26 9.86
CA ALA A 32 -3.17 -1.57 10.41
C ALA A 32 -1.97 -2.20 9.68
N LEU A 33 -1.16 -2.91 10.42
CA LEU A 33 -0.04 -3.68 9.88
C LEU A 33 0.15 -4.93 10.73
N THR A 34 0.00 -6.07 10.08
CA THR A 34 0.31 -7.38 10.66
C THR A 34 1.12 -8.15 9.62
N PRO A 35 1.80 -9.24 9.99
CA PRO A 35 2.59 -9.97 9.00
C PRO A 35 1.77 -10.38 7.77
N GLY A 36 2.19 -9.88 6.60
CA GLY A 36 1.54 -10.17 5.33
C GLY A 36 0.30 -9.34 5.02
N TYR A 37 -0.04 -8.34 5.86
CA TYR A 37 -1.23 -7.52 5.66
C TYR A 37 -0.96 -6.07 6.07
N ALA A 38 -1.40 -5.13 5.24
CA ALA A 38 -1.36 -3.70 5.56
C ALA A 38 -2.63 -3.01 5.12
N LYS A 39 -3.07 -2.03 5.90
CA LYS A 39 -4.21 -1.18 5.59
C LYS A 39 -3.79 0.27 5.70
N VAL A 40 -3.95 1.02 4.62
CA VAL A 40 -3.57 2.43 4.55
C VAL A 40 -4.78 3.25 4.11
N ALA A 41 -5.00 4.38 4.76
CA ALA A 41 -6.13 5.26 4.47
C ALA A 41 -5.64 6.62 3.97
N MET A 42 -6.43 7.24 3.11
CA MET A 42 -6.13 8.57 2.58
C MET A 42 -7.44 9.27 2.21
N LYS A 43 -7.59 10.51 2.65
CA LYS A 43 -8.68 11.36 2.19
C LYS A 43 -8.25 12.08 0.91
N LEU A 44 -9.08 12.02 -0.13
CA LEU A 44 -8.80 12.67 -1.39
C LEU A 44 -9.06 14.18 -1.29
N LYS A 45 -8.06 14.96 -1.66
CA LYS A 45 -8.08 16.42 -1.55
C LYS A 45 -8.26 17.07 -2.92
N PRO A 46 -8.78 18.32 -2.99
CA PRO A 46 -8.87 19.03 -4.27
C PRO A 46 -7.54 19.12 -5.03
N GLU A 47 -6.42 19.20 -4.31
CA GLU A 47 -5.07 19.26 -4.90
C GLU A 47 -4.67 17.99 -5.64
N TYR A 48 -5.43 16.91 -5.46
CA TYR A 48 -5.16 15.63 -6.11
C TYR A 48 -5.88 15.48 -7.45
N GLN A 49 -6.54 16.54 -7.92
CA GLN A 49 -7.22 16.52 -9.20
C GLN A 49 -6.24 16.76 -10.35
N ASN A 50 -6.54 16.13 -11.48
CA ASN A 50 -5.77 16.32 -12.71
C ASN A 50 -6.31 17.52 -13.53
N PHE A 51 -5.78 17.72 -14.72
CA PHE A 51 -6.15 18.80 -15.62
C PHE A 51 -7.63 18.77 -16.00
N ASN A 52 -8.29 17.64 -15.86
CA ASN A 52 -9.69 17.44 -16.25
C ASN A 52 -10.64 17.49 -15.05
N GLY A 53 -10.16 17.91 -13.88
CA GLY A 53 -10.97 18.01 -12.68
C GLY A 53 -11.33 16.68 -12.06
N MET A 54 -10.64 15.60 -12.45
CA MET A 54 -10.86 14.27 -11.91
C MET A 54 -9.70 13.90 -11.00
N VAL A 55 -9.94 13.01 -10.04
CA VAL A 55 -8.87 12.52 -9.17
C VAL A 55 -7.79 11.88 -10.04
N PHE A 56 -6.55 12.33 -9.85
CA PHE A 56 -5.41 11.81 -10.61
C PHE A 56 -5.19 10.33 -10.27
N GLY A 57 -5.15 9.49 -11.31
CA GLY A 57 -4.96 8.05 -11.13
C GLY A 57 -3.69 7.69 -10.36
N GLY A 58 -2.64 8.48 -10.54
CA GLY A 58 -1.39 8.30 -9.80
C GLY A 58 -1.52 8.41 -8.28
N ILE A 59 -2.50 9.17 -7.80
CA ILE A 59 -2.78 9.26 -6.36
C ILE A 59 -3.35 7.94 -5.85
N ILE A 60 -4.22 7.31 -6.62
CA ILE A 60 -4.77 6.00 -6.27
C ILE A 60 -3.66 4.94 -6.30
N VAL A 61 -2.78 5.03 -7.30
CA VAL A 61 -1.60 4.16 -7.38
C VAL A 61 -0.70 4.35 -6.16
N ALA A 62 -0.47 5.61 -5.75
CA ALA A 62 0.36 5.89 -4.58
C ALA A 62 -0.19 5.23 -3.31
N LEU A 63 -1.51 5.31 -3.11
CA LEU A 63 -2.15 4.66 -1.97
C LEU A 63 -2.02 3.13 -2.03
N ALA A 64 -2.28 2.56 -3.21
CA ALA A 64 -2.15 1.11 -3.39
C ALA A 64 -0.70 0.65 -3.20
N ASP A 65 0.26 1.40 -3.73
CA ASP A 65 1.69 1.10 -3.58
C ASP A 65 2.13 1.16 -2.13
N GLN A 66 1.58 2.08 -1.36
CA GLN A 66 1.89 2.20 0.06
C GLN A 66 1.47 0.95 0.83
N ALA A 67 0.24 0.47 0.62
CA ALA A 67 -0.24 -0.75 1.25
C ALA A 67 0.59 -1.96 0.80
N PHE A 68 0.93 -2.01 -0.49
CA PHE A 68 1.78 -3.04 -1.07
C PHE A 68 3.16 -3.08 -0.40
N ALA A 69 3.78 -1.91 -0.25
CA ALA A 69 5.11 -1.80 0.34
C ALA A 69 5.12 -2.26 1.80
N TYR A 70 4.19 -1.79 2.61
CA TYR A 70 4.13 -2.18 4.02
C TYR A 70 3.82 -3.67 4.19
N ALA A 71 2.85 -4.19 3.45
CA ALA A 71 2.49 -5.61 3.55
C ALA A 71 3.68 -6.50 3.17
N SER A 72 4.33 -6.21 2.05
CA SER A 72 5.48 -6.99 1.56
C SER A 72 6.64 -6.95 2.53
N ASN A 73 6.99 -5.77 3.01
CA ASN A 73 8.13 -5.59 3.90
C ASN A 73 7.89 -6.15 5.29
N SER A 74 6.63 -6.36 5.69
CA SER A 74 6.35 -7.01 6.96
C SER A 74 6.84 -8.46 7.01
N LEU A 75 6.98 -9.11 5.86
CA LEU A 75 7.47 -10.49 5.76
C LEU A 75 8.89 -10.61 5.23
N ALA A 76 9.33 -9.65 4.42
CA ALA A 76 10.67 -9.69 3.80
C ALA A 76 11.22 -8.26 3.74
N TYR A 77 11.93 -7.87 4.75
CA TYR A 77 12.43 -6.51 4.89
C TYR A 77 13.95 -6.47 4.78
N PRO A 78 14.53 -5.61 3.93
CA PRO A 78 13.86 -4.74 2.96
C PRO A 78 13.56 -5.43 1.63
N SER A 79 12.45 -5.04 1.02
CA SER A 79 12.04 -5.49 -0.31
C SER A 79 11.65 -4.28 -1.15
N VAL A 80 11.82 -4.40 -2.47
CA VAL A 80 11.42 -3.36 -3.42
C VAL A 80 10.48 -3.93 -4.46
N ALA A 81 9.61 -3.09 -5.00
CA ALA A 81 8.71 -3.48 -6.07
C ALA A 81 9.50 -3.71 -7.36
N ALA A 82 9.22 -4.83 -8.02
CA ALA A 82 9.76 -5.13 -9.35
C ALA A 82 8.71 -4.95 -10.43
N GLN A 83 7.45 -5.12 -10.08
CA GLN A 83 6.33 -5.00 -11.00
C GLN A 83 5.10 -4.59 -10.23
N PHE A 84 4.27 -3.75 -10.83
CA PHE A 84 3.00 -3.35 -10.27
C PHE A 84 1.98 -3.21 -11.38
N HIS A 85 0.84 -3.86 -11.22
CA HIS A 85 -0.23 -3.85 -12.19
C HIS A 85 -1.52 -3.43 -11.49
N ILE A 86 -2.24 -2.47 -12.04
CA ILE A 86 -3.45 -1.94 -11.41
C ILE A 86 -4.58 -1.80 -12.42
N TYR A 87 -5.79 -2.16 -11.99
CA TYR A 87 -7.02 -1.86 -12.70
C TYR A 87 -7.75 -0.76 -11.94
N PHE A 88 -8.13 0.30 -12.65
CA PHE A 88 -9.03 1.33 -12.14
C PHE A 88 -10.45 0.90 -12.47
N VAL A 89 -11.18 0.46 -11.47
CA VAL A 89 -12.49 -0.18 -11.65
C VAL A 89 -13.61 0.85 -11.66
N ALA A 90 -13.50 1.87 -10.82
CA ALA A 90 -14.51 2.92 -10.70
C ALA A 90 -13.84 4.25 -10.36
N GLY A 91 -14.50 5.35 -10.68
CA GLY A 91 -14.01 6.67 -10.36
C GLY A 91 -14.09 6.97 -8.87
N ALA A 92 -13.09 7.67 -8.37
CA ALA A 92 -13.08 8.23 -7.04
C ALA A 92 -13.33 9.73 -7.13
N GLU A 93 -13.91 10.31 -6.08
CA GLU A 93 -14.25 11.73 -6.04
C GLU A 93 -13.47 12.44 -4.93
N VAL A 94 -13.28 13.75 -5.11
CA VAL A 94 -12.68 14.59 -4.07
C VAL A 94 -13.53 14.48 -2.80
N ASN A 95 -12.84 14.41 -1.68
CA ASN A 95 -13.38 14.19 -0.34
C ASN A 95 -13.76 12.74 -0.03
N ASP A 96 -13.66 11.82 -0.99
CA ASP A 96 -13.75 10.40 -0.67
C ASP A 96 -12.62 10.01 0.29
N GLU A 97 -12.93 9.08 1.17
CA GLU A 97 -11.91 8.42 1.99
C GLU A 97 -11.62 7.05 1.39
N LEU A 98 -10.41 6.91 0.86
CA LEU A 98 -9.98 5.65 0.27
C LEU A 98 -9.19 4.83 1.28
N VAL A 99 -9.36 3.53 1.18
CA VAL A 99 -8.61 2.56 1.97
C VAL A 99 -8.00 1.56 1.00
N ALA A 100 -6.70 1.35 1.12
CA ALA A 100 -6.01 0.29 0.40
C ALA A 100 -5.64 -0.81 1.38
N GLU A 101 -5.96 -2.05 1.01
CA GLU A 101 -5.57 -3.23 1.77
C GLU A 101 -4.67 -4.09 0.92
N GLY A 102 -3.46 -4.35 1.42
CA GLY A 102 -2.49 -5.21 0.77
C GLY A 102 -2.37 -6.54 1.51
N ARG A 103 -2.36 -7.62 0.75
CA ARG A 103 -2.17 -8.98 1.29
C ARG A 103 -1.10 -9.69 0.50
N VAL A 104 -0.13 -10.25 1.22
CA VAL A 104 0.90 -11.06 0.60
C VAL A 104 0.33 -12.43 0.28
N LEU A 105 0.42 -12.83 -0.98
CA LEU A 105 -0.01 -14.15 -1.44
C LEU A 105 1.14 -15.15 -1.40
N LYS A 106 2.35 -14.66 -1.67
CA LYS A 106 3.56 -15.47 -1.65
C LYS A 106 4.71 -14.61 -1.16
N SER A 107 5.47 -15.13 -0.20
CA SER A 107 6.70 -14.52 0.27
C SER A 107 7.82 -15.53 0.10
N GLY A 108 8.52 -15.46 -1.04
CA GLY A 108 9.62 -16.34 -1.37
C GLY A 108 10.97 -15.66 -1.18
N ARG A 109 12.05 -16.46 -1.21
CA ARG A 109 13.42 -15.93 -1.05
C ARG A 109 13.82 -15.02 -2.21
N ARG A 110 13.28 -15.24 -3.40
CA ARG A 110 13.64 -14.49 -4.60
C ARG A 110 12.57 -13.48 -4.98
N VAL A 111 11.32 -13.82 -4.73
CA VAL A 111 10.19 -13.00 -5.18
C VAL A 111 9.02 -13.16 -4.24
N GLY A 112 8.32 -12.05 -4.02
CA GLY A 112 7.05 -12.02 -3.33
C GLY A 112 5.95 -11.58 -4.27
N ILE A 113 4.73 -12.00 -4.01
CA ILE A 113 3.54 -11.62 -4.77
C ILE A 113 2.48 -11.15 -3.80
N SER A 114 1.87 -10.02 -4.10
CA SER A 114 0.81 -9.44 -3.27
C SER A 114 -0.35 -8.99 -4.12
N GLU A 115 -1.53 -8.93 -3.51
CA GLU A 115 -2.69 -8.27 -4.11
C GLU A 115 -3.13 -7.11 -3.24
N ILE A 116 -3.70 -6.09 -3.87
CA ILE A 116 -4.12 -4.87 -3.20
C ILE A 116 -5.53 -4.51 -3.69
N VAL A 117 -6.38 -4.12 -2.76
CA VAL A 117 -7.75 -3.69 -3.05
C VAL A 117 -7.92 -2.29 -2.50
N VAL A 118 -8.44 -1.37 -3.32
CA VAL A 118 -8.74 0.00 -2.91
C VAL A 118 -10.24 0.19 -2.93
N THR A 119 -10.80 0.62 -1.81
CA THR A 119 -12.23 0.86 -1.66
C THR A 119 -12.46 2.27 -1.12
N ASN A 120 -13.66 2.82 -1.36
CA ASN A 120 -14.07 4.08 -0.74
C ASN A 120 -14.83 3.84 0.57
N GLN A 121 -15.31 4.92 1.20
CA GLN A 121 -16.01 4.86 2.48
C GLN A 121 -17.30 4.03 2.45
N SER A 122 -17.87 3.84 1.26
CA SER A 122 -19.08 3.02 1.08
C SER A 122 -18.77 1.55 0.77
N GLY A 123 -17.49 1.19 0.74
CA GLY A 123 -17.06 -0.16 0.37
C GLY A 123 -17.04 -0.42 -1.12
N LYS A 124 -17.22 0.62 -1.95
CA LYS A 124 -17.19 0.47 -3.40
C LYS A 124 -15.75 0.20 -3.87
N LEU A 125 -15.59 -0.80 -4.73
CA LEU A 125 -14.28 -1.12 -5.30
C LEU A 125 -13.86 -0.01 -6.28
N ILE A 126 -12.75 0.64 -5.98
CA ILE A 126 -12.18 1.70 -6.79
C ILE A 126 -11.06 1.17 -7.68
N ALA A 127 -10.20 0.34 -7.13
CA ALA A 127 -9.08 -0.23 -7.87
C ALA A 127 -8.66 -1.56 -7.29
N LYS A 128 -8.06 -2.38 -8.13
CA LYS A 128 -7.45 -3.64 -7.71
C LYS A 128 -6.09 -3.78 -8.37
N ALA A 129 -5.10 -4.21 -7.59
CA ALA A 129 -3.73 -4.31 -8.07
C ALA A 129 -3.08 -5.62 -7.65
N THR A 130 -2.05 -5.99 -8.39
CA THR A 130 -1.11 -7.05 -8.01
C THR A 130 0.29 -6.49 -8.16
N GLY A 131 1.19 -6.98 -7.32
CA GLY A 131 2.57 -6.54 -7.38
C GLY A 131 3.53 -7.68 -7.06
N THR A 132 4.73 -7.55 -7.59
CA THR A 132 5.83 -8.46 -7.35
C THR A 132 6.95 -7.70 -6.66
N THR A 133 7.49 -8.27 -5.59
CA THR A 133 8.61 -7.68 -4.85
C THR A 133 9.84 -8.56 -4.93
N ILE A 134 10.99 -7.94 -4.77
CA ILE A 134 12.28 -8.62 -4.69
C ILE A 134 12.94 -8.20 -3.39
N PRO A 135 13.30 -9.16 -2.51
CA PRO A 135 14.09 -8.85 -1.33
C PRO A 135 15.47 -8.32 -1.72
N ILE A 136 15.95 -7.31 -1.00
CA ILE A 136 17.26 -6.69 -1.26
C ILE A 136 18.09 -6.63 0.01
N GLY A 137 19.39 -6.37 -0.17
CA GLY A 137 20.28 -6.13 0.96
C GLY A 137 20.61 -7.33 1.80
N GLN A 138 20.31 -8.52 1.33
CA GLN A 138 20.67 -9.76 2.00
C GLN A 138 21.89 -10.35 1.33
N THR A 139 23.01 -10.09 1.90
CA THR A 139 24.28 -10.72 1.50
C THR A 139 24.63 -11.84 2.44
#